data_ad3170e80ed1debdc5b8ebc8a103af06
#
_entry.id   ad3170e80ed1debdc5b8ebc8a103af06
#
_cell.length_a   1.000
_cell.length_b   1.000
_cell.length_c   1.000
_cell.angle_alpha   90.00
_cell.angle_beta   90.00
_cell.angle_gamma   90.00
#
_symmetry.space_group_name_H-M   'P 1'
#
loop_
_entity.id
_entity.type
_entity.pdbx_description
1 polymer ?
#
loop_
_entity_poly.entity_id
_entity_poly.type
_entity_poly.pdbx_seq_one_letter_code
_entity_poly.pdbx_strand_id
1 'polypeptide(L)'
;MLMKNIVLEVKQLKNLDINDRFFDSLKNEYEDFIIWFNNHLDRKAYITFRDKKITSILILKIEDKNENYKDFNKEFKPSKRLKICTLKVDVKFKNIGTKYLELAYNEALKNNVNEIYITLYTNHKDLINLLEKNNYIYYCDKSNNEKVYINKIKKF
;
A
#
# COMPACT_ATOMS: atom_id res chain seq x y z
N MET A 1 -22.43 -9.04 0.88
CA MET A 1 -22.69 -10.12 -0.12
C MET A 1 -21.44 -10.49 -0.90
N LEU A 2 -20.74 -9.50 -1.46
CA LEU A 2 -19.50 -9.75 -2.21
C LEU A 2 -18.33 -10.27 -1.38
N MET A 3 -18.40 -10.14 -0.05
CA MET A 3 -17.40 -10.63 0.87
C MET A 3 -17.60 -12.10 1.28
N LYS A 4 -18.69 -12.70 0.85
CA LYS A 4 -18.95 -14.12 1.09
C LYS A 4 -17.87 -14.94 0.36
N ASN A 5 -17.21 -15.84 1.05
CA ASN A 5 -16.11 -16.67 0.56
C ASN A 5 -14.75 -15.94 0.40
N ILE A 6 -14.63 -14.68 0.84
CA ILE A 6 -13.36 -13.98 0.88
C ILE A 6 -12.79 -14.12 2.28
N VAL A 7 -11.56 -14.59 2.37
CA VAL A 7 -10.84 -14.79 3.64
C VAL A 7 -9.71 -13.78 3.71
N LEU A 8 -9.69 -12.98 4.79
CA LEU A 8 -8.61 -12.04 5.07
C LEU A 8 -7.62 -12.68 6.04
N GLU A 9 -6.36 -12.71 5.67
CA GLU A 9 -5.28 -13.26 6.50
C GLU A 9 -4.09 -12.32 6.51
N VAL A 10 -3.29 -12.42 7.58
CA VAL A 10 -1.98 -11.77 7.66
C VAL A 10 -0.94 -12.86 7.46
N LYS A 11 -0.07 -12.66 6.46
CA LYS A 11 1.00 -13.61 6.13
C LYS A 11 2.31 -12.87 5.90
N GLN A 12 3.41 -13.55 6.20
CA GLN A 12 4.73 -13.05 5.79
C GLN A 12 4.93 -13.31 4.29
N LEU A 13 5.69 -12.45 3.62
CA LEU A 13 5.90 -12.55 2.18
C LEU A 13 6.52 -13.90 1.78
N LYS A 14 7.36 -14.48 2.63
CA LYS A 14 7.96 -15.81 2.36
C LYS A 14 6.93 -16.93 2.21
N ASN A 15 5.73 -16.72 2.73
CA ASN A 15 4.64 -17.71 2.65
C ASN A 15 3.72 -17.47 1.46
N LEU A 16 4.08 -16.55 0.57
CA LEU A 16 3.35 -16.27 -0.65
C LEU A 16 4.16 -16.70 -1.86
N ASP A 17 3.47 -17.16 -2.90
CA ASP A 17 4.11 -17.54 -4.15
C ASP A 17 4.19 -16.31 -5.06
N ILE A 18 5.41 -15.77 -5.25
CA ILE A 18 5.63 -14.62 -6.12
C ILE A 18 5.32 -14.93 -7.60
N ASN A 19 5.22 -16.19 -7.96
CA ASN A 19 4.84 -16.61 -9.31
C ASN A 19 3.31 -16.68 -9.51
N ASP A 20 2.53 -16.44 -8.46
CA ASP A 20 1.08 -16.30 -8.59
C ASP A 20 0.78 -15.17 -9.58
N ARG A 21 -0.18 -15.40 -10.48
CA ARG A 21 -0.58 -14.43 -11.50
C ARG A 21 -1.00 -13.09 -10.93
N PHE A 22 -1.46 -13.09 -9.69
CA PHE A 22 -1.82 -11.86 -9.00
C PHE A 22 -0.67 -10.84 -9.01
N PHE A 23 0.58 -11.31 -8.95
CA PHE A 23 1.75 -10.43 -8.91
C PHE A 23 2.24 -9.96 -10.29
N ASP A 24 1.66 -10.45 -11.39
CA ASP A 24 2.15 -10.15 -12.74
C ASP A 24 2.20 -8.64 -13.02
N SER A 25 1.13 -7.90 -12.71
CA SER A 25 1.09 -6.47 -12.97
C SER A 25 2.11 -5.70 -12.13
N LEU A 26 2.34 -6.13 -10.89
CA LEU A 26 3.36 -5.51 -10.02
C LEU A 26 4.76 -5.77 -10.55
N LYS A 27 5.04 -6.98 -11.02
CA LYS A 27 6.33 -7.33 -11.62
C LYS A 27 6.56 -6.56 -12.92
N ASN A 28 5.53 -6.34 -13.71
CA ASN A 28 5.62 -5.60 -14.97
C ASN A 28 5.78 -4.09 -14.76
N GLU A 29 5.13 -3.54 -13.75
CA GLU A 29 5.14 -2.10 -13.48
C GLU A 29 6.38 -1.66 -12.71
N TYR A 30 6.84 -2.49 -11.77
CA TYR A 30 7.99 -2.18 -10.93
C TYR A 30 9.11 -3.17 -11.23
N GLU A 31 10.11 -2.71 -11.98
CA GLU A 31 11.24 -3.51 -12.45
C GLU A 31 11.91 -4.29 -11.32
N ASP A 32 12.04 -3.68 -10.14
CA ASP A 32 12.73 -4.26 -9.00
C ASP A 32 11.79 -4.99 -8.02
N PHE A 33 10.55 -5.26 -8.40
CA PHE A 33 9.58 -5.85 -7.47
C PHE A 33 10.05 -7.19 -6.92
N ILE A 34 10.58 -8.07 -7.78
CA ILE A 34 11.05 -9.40 -7.35
C ILE A 34 12.21 -9.26 -6.36
N ILE A 35 13.15 -8.37 -6.66
CA ILE A 35 14.31 -8.11 -5.78
C ILE A 35 13.82 -7.58 -4.43
N TRP A 36 12.93 -6.59 -4.46
CA TRP A 36 12.34 -6.03 -3.26
C TRP A 36 11.63 -7.10 -2.42
N PHE A 37 10.80 -7.91 -3.07
CA PHE A 37 10.06 -8.98 -2.41
C PHE A 37 11.02 -9.96 -1.71
N ASN A 38 12.04 -10.42 -2.42
CA ASN A 38 13.02 -11.37 -1.88
C ASN A 38 13.87 -10.79 -0.75
N ASN A 39 14.02 -9.47 -0.70
CA ASN A 39 14.73 -8.80 0.39
C ASN A 39 13.86 -8.50 1.60
N HIS A 40 12.56 -8.80 1.54
CA HIS A 40 11.60 -8.48 2.60
C HIS A 40 10.72 -9.68 2.96
N LEU A 41 11.27 -10.89 2.89
CA LEU A 41 10.51 -12.13 3.09
C LEU A 41 9.83 -12.24 4.45
N ASP A 42 10.37 -11.59 5.48
CA ASP A 42 9.78 -11.60 6.82
C ASP A 42 8.71 -10.53 7.01
N ARG A 43 8.50 -9.64 6.03
CA ARG A 43 7.51 -8.59 6.12
C ARG A 43 6.11 -9.16 6.06
N LYS A 44 5.25 -8.64 6.94
CA LYS A 44 3.84 -9.04 6.97
C LYS A 44 3.05 -8.32 5.90
N ALA A 45 2.05 -9.01 5.34
CA ALA A 45 1.09 -8.46 4.41
C ALA A 45 -0.32 -8.90 4.81
N TYR A 46 -1.29 -8.01 4.59
CA TYR A 46 -2.69 -8.38 4.63
C TYR A 46 -3.04 -8.92 3.24
N ILE A 47 -3.62 -10.10 3.20
CA ILE A 47 -3.95 -10.81 1.96
C ILE A 47 -5.39 -11.26 2.03
N THR A 48 -6.14 -11.10 0.93
CA THR A 48 -7.43 -11.77 0.80
C THR A 48 -7.32 -12.87 -0.23
N PHE A 49 -8.05 -13.93 0.03
CA PHE A 49 -8.15 -15.11 -0.84
C PHE A 49 -9.60 -15.37 -1.19
N ARG A 50 -9.81 -15.87 -2.38
CA ARG A 50 -11.06 -16.48 -2.79
C ARG A 50 -10.72 -17.73 -3.56
N ASP A 51 -11.28 -18.88 -3.12
CA ASP A 51 -11.00 -20.18 -3.74
C ASP A 51 -9.49 -20.45 -3.86
N LYS A 52 -8.74 -20.14 -2.79
CA LYS A 52 -7.28 -20.31 -2.65
C LYS A 52 -6.44 -19.41 -3.56
N LYS A 53 -7.09 -18.46 -4.27
CA LYS A 53 -6.37 -17.49 -5.12
C LYS A 53 -6.29 -16.14 -4.44
N ILE A 54 -5.14 -15.49 -4.56
CA ILE A 54 -4.94 -14.14 -4.03
C ILE A 54 -5.82 -13.17 -4.81
N THR A 55 -6.56 -12.33 -4.08
CA THR A 55 -7.43 -11.31 -4.68
C THR A 55 -7.04 -9.89 -4.27
N SER A 56 -6.21 -9.73 -3.26
CA SER A 56 -5.72 -8.41 -2.85
C SER A 56 -4.52 -8.54 -1.94
N ILE A 57 -3.76 -7.44 -1.83
CA ILE A 57 -2.62 -7.34 -0.91
C ILE A 57 -2.49 -5.92 -0.39
N LEU A 58 -2.15 -5.80 0.88
CA LEU A 58 -1.77 -4.54 1.51
C LEU A 58 -0.48 -4.76 2.31
N ILE A 59 0.55 -3.99 2.00
CA ILE A 59 1.82 -4.02 2.74
C ILE A 59 2.07 -2.64 3.31
N LEU A 60 2.29 -2.60 4.63
CA LEU A 60 2.53 -1.36 5.37
C LEU A 60 3.94 -1.37 5.97
N LYS A 61 4.50 -0.18 6.13
CA LYS A 61 5.80 0.02 6.78
C LYS A 61 5.73 1.26 7.67
N ILE A 62 6.24 1.15 8.90
CA ILE A 62 6.46 2.33 9.74
C ILE A 62 7.86 2.84 9.43
N GLU A 63 7.95 4.07 8.94
CA GLU A 63 9.20 4.76 8.66
C GLU A 63 9.55 5.70 9.80
N ASP A 64 10.83 5.83 10.08
CA ASP A 64 11.35 6.69 11.14
C ASP A 64 12.12 7.88 10.58
N LYS A 65 12.82 8.60 11.46
CA LYS A 65 13.60 9.79 11.12
C LYS A 65 14.80 9.53 10.23
N ASN A 66 15.15 8.27 10.00
CA ASN A 66 16.34 7.91 9.20
C ASN A 66 16.02 7.72 7.72
N GLU A 67 14.75 7.82 7.34
CA GLU A 67 14.35 7.70 5.94
C GLU A 67 14.77 8.93 5.14
N ASN A 68 14.98 8.71 3.85
CA ASN A 68 15.47 9.71 2.91
C ASN A 68 14.46 9.88 1.77
N TYR A 69 14.08 11.13 1.53
CA TYR A 69 13.10 11.49 0.50
C TYR A 69 13.69 12.42 -0.56
N LYS A 70 14.98 12.20 -0.91
CA LYS A 70 15.70 13.05 -1.88
C LYS A 70 15.08 13.07 -3.26
N ASP A 71 14.39 12.01 -3.64
CA ASP A 71 13.75 11.89 -4.95
C ASP A 71 12.37 12.55 -5.01
N PHE A 72 11.89 13.13 -3.91
CA PHE A 72 10.66 13.93 -3.90
C PHE A 72 10.98 15.35 -4.38
N ASN A 73 10.13 15.92 -5.25
CA ASN A 73 10.34 17.28 -5.78
C ASN A 73 9.84 18.39 -4.85
N LYS A 74 9.46 18.06 -3.65
CA LYS A 74 9.03 18.97 -2.61
C LYS A 74 9.56 18.48 -1.27
N GLU A 75 9.82 19.41 -0.35
CA GLU A 75 10.35 19.03 0.97
C GLU A 75 9.44 18.06 1.69
N PHE A 76 10.01 16.96 2.14
CA PHE A 76 9.31 15.95 2.94
C PHE A 76 10.22 15.57 4.11
N LYS A 77 10.05 16.26 5.22
CA LYS A 77 10.95 16.11 6.35
C LYS A 77 10.88 14.71 6.94
N PRO A 78 12.03 14.08 7.22
CA PRO A 78 12.03 12.80 7.91
C PRO A 78 11.25 12.87 9.22
N SER A 79 10.32 11.97 9.40
CA SER A 79 9.56 11.83 10.64
C SER A 79 8.97 10.43 10.68
N LYS A 80 8.41 10.05 11.82
CA LYS A 80 7.73 8.77 11.92
C LYS A 80 6.43 8.83 11.11
N ARG A 81 6.31 7.97 10.09
CA ARG A 81 5.15 7.90 9.20
C ARG A 81 4.77 6.46 8.90
N LEU A 82 3.55 6.26 8.47
CA LEU A 82 3.13 5.00 7.87
C LEU A 82 3.22 5.13 6.35
N LYS A 83 3.94 4.21 5.72
CA LYS A 83 3.97 4.08 4.27
C LYS A 83 3.09 2.91 3.84
N ILE A 84 2.20 3.14 2.87
CA ILE A 84 1.55 2.06 2.15
C ILE A 84 2.52 1.64 1.04
N CYS A 85 3.21 0.52 1.25
CA CYS A 85 4.22 0.04 0.31
C CYS A 85 3.60 -0.57 -0.93
N THR A 86 2.54 -1.34 -0.74
CA THR A 86 1.81 -2.01 -1.82
C THR A 86 0.34 -2.05 -1.46
N LEU A 87 -0.49 -1.65 -2.40
CA LEU A 87 -1.94 -1.77 -2.30
C LEU A 87 -2.45 -2.20 -3.66
N LYS A 88 -2.91 -3.43 -3.77
CA LYS A 88 -3.50 -3.95 -4.99
C LYS A 88 -4.73 -4.76 -4.66
N VAL A 89 -5.81 -4.49 -5.37
CA VAL A 89 -7.10 -5.20 -5.23
C VAL A 89 -7.55 -5.61 -6.61
N ASP A 90 -7.96 -6.88 -6.76
CA ASP A 90 -8.60 -7.33 -7.99
C ASP A 90 -9.87 -6.48 -8.20
N VAL A 91 -10.05 -6.00 -9.42
CA VAL A 91 -11.14 -5.09 -9.80
C VAL A 91 -12.53 -5.59 -9.41
N LYS A 92 -12.70 -6.89 -9.27
CA LYS A 92 -13.96 -7.51 -8.87
C LYS A 92 -14.29 -7.29 -7.39
N PHE A 93 -13.34 -6.84 -6.58
CA PHE A 93 -13.48 -6.76 -5.13
C PHE A 93 -13.19 -5.36 -4.59
N LYS A 94 -13.78 -4.33 -5.22
CA LYS A 94 -13.48 -2.92 -4.93
C LYS A 94 -13.65 -2.51 -3.46
N ASN A 95 -14.58 -3.15 -2.74
CA ASN A 95 -14.83 -2.83 -1.33
C ASN A 95 -13.66 -3.17 -0.41
N ILE A 96 -12.77 -4.05 -0.86
CA ILE A 96 -11.56 -4.42 -0.11
C ILE A 96 -10.62 -3.21 0.01
N GLY A 97 -10.52 -2.38 -1.04
CA GLY A 97 -9.67 -1.19 -1.01
C GLY A 97 -10.02 -0.25 0.13
N THR A 98 -11.31 0.05 0.33
CA THR A 98 -11.76 0.87 1.46
C THR A 98 -11.36 0.24 2.79
N LYS A 99 -11.56 -1.06 2.94
CA LYS A 99 -11.20 -1.79 4.14
C LYS A 99 -9.69 -1.71 4.42
N TYR A 100 -8.88 -1.81 3.38
CA TYR A 100 -7.43 -1.69 3.51
C TYR A 100 -7.00 -0.29 3.95
N LEU A 101 -7.66 0.76 3.46
CA LEU A 101 -7.37 2.12 3.92
C LEU A 101 -7.78 2.31 5.39
N GLU A 102 -8.86 1.68 5.83
CA GLU A 102 -9.25 1.67 7.24
C GLU A 102 -8.20 0.96 8.10
N LEU A 103 -7.69 -0.20 7.62
CA LEU A 103 -6.62 -0.91 8.31
C LEU A 103 -5.36 -0.07 8.43
N ALA A 104 -4.97 0.64 7.37
CA ALA A 104 -3.82 1.54 7.39
C ALA A 104 -4.02 2.66 8.40
N TYR A 105 -5.21 3.27 8.43
CA TYR A 105 -5.53 4.34 9.38
C TYR A 105 -5.45 3.84 10.82
N ASN A 106 -6.03 2.68 11.10
CA ASN A 106 -6.00 2.08 12.45
C ASN A 106 -4.58 1.74 12.87
N GLU A 107 -3.76 1.24 11.95
CA GLU A 107 -2.36 0.94 12.23
C GLU A 107 -1.57 2.22 12.53
N ALA A 108 -1.86 3.31 11.82
CA ALA A 108 -1.26 4.61 12.09
C ALA A 108 -1.63 5.11 13.50
N LEU A 109 -2.90 5.02 13.88
CA LEU A 109 -3.35 5.38 15.23
C LEU A 109 -2.65 4.55 16.30
N LYS A 110 -2.58 3.26 16.10
CA LYS A 110 -1.97 2.31 17.03
C LYS A 110 -0.48 2.59 17.26
N ASN A 111 0.21 3.06 16.22
CA ASN A 111 1.64 3.36 16.29
C ASN A 111 1.95 4.84 16.56
N ASN A 112 0.94 5.65 16.84
CA ASN A 112 1.10 7.09 17.11
C ASN A 112 1.81 7.85 15.99
N VAL A 113 1.55 7.48 14.74
CA VAL A 113 2.02 8.25 13.60
C VAL A 113 0.96 9.26 13.17
N ASN A 114 1.39 10.39 12.64
CA ASN A 114 0.51 11.49 12.28
C ASN A 114 0.18 11.55 10.80
N GLU A 115 0.83 10.75 9.99
CA GLU A 115 0.73 10.86 8.55
C GLU A 115 0.91 9.51 7.89
N ILE A 116 0.08 9.26 6.88
CA ILE A 116 0.18 8.10 6.00
C ILE A 116 0.52 8.62 4.61
N TYR A 117 1.40 7.96 3.88
CA TYR A 117 1.61 8.30 2.48
C TYR A 117 1.73 7.06 1.61
N ILE A 118 1.48 7.26 0.32
CA ILE A 118 1.59 6.25 -0.72
C ILE A 118 2.15 6.92 -1.98
N THR A 119 2.94 6.18 -2.74
CA THR A 119 3.42 6.62 -4.05
C THR A 119 2.83 5.72 -5.13
N LEU A 120 2.41 6.31 -6.23
CA LEU A 120 1.77 5.56 -7.32
C LEU A 120 1.87 6.31 -8.65
N TYR A 121 1.75 5.56 -9.74
CA TYR A 121 1.67 6.13 -11.08
C TYR A 121 0.24 6.58 -11.39
N THR A 122 0.12 7.61 -12.23
CA THR A 122 -1.18 8.23 -12.55
C THR A 122 -2.12 7.36 -13.38
N ASN A 123 -1.62 6.28 -13.97
CA ASN A 123 -2.47 5.33 -14.67
C ASN A 123 -3.40 4.54 -13.76
N HIS A 124 -3.14 4.54 -12.45
CA HIS A 124 -4.00 3.87 -11.46
C HIS A 124 -5.17 4.77 -11.03
N LYS A 125 -6.05 5.10 -11.97
CA LYS A 125 -7.15 6.06 -11.72
C LYS A 125 -8.13 5.58 -10.65
N ASP A 126 -8.44 4.30 -10.63
CA ASP A 126 -9.36 3.75 -9.62
C ASP A 126 -8.76 3.88 -8.21
N LEU A 127 -7.47 3.63 -8.07
CA LEU A 127 -6.78 3.79 -6.79
C LEU A 127 -6.73 5.26 -6.38
N ILE A 128 -6.44 6.18 -7.30
CA ILE A 128 -6.44 7.62 -7.01
C ILE A 128 -7.82 8.07 -6.52
N ASN A 129 -8.89 7.64 -7.20
CA ASN A 129 -10.25 7.97 -6.77
C ASN A 129 -10.56 7.44 -5.37
N LEU A 130 -10.13 6.22 -5.07
CA LEU A 130 -10.30 5.62 -3.75
C LEU A 130 -9.55 6.43 -2.69
N LEU A 131 -8.31 6.81 -2.96
CA LEU A 131 -7.48 7.61 -2.05
C LEU A 131 -8.15 8.96 -1.78
N GLU A 132 -8.57 9.66 -2.83
CA GLU A 132 -9.19 10.98 -2.70
C GLU A 132 -10.50 10.92 -1.89
N LYS A 133 -11.31 9.87 -2.07
CA LYS A 133 -12.52 9.66 -1.27
C LYS A 133 -12.23 9.39 0.20
N ASN A 134 -11.01 8.99 0.52
CA ASN A 134 -10.59 8.66 1.88
C ASN A 134 -9.62 9.70 2.44
N ASN A 135 -9.70 10.93 1.96
CA ASN A 135 -8.98 12.11 2.48
C ASN A 135 -7.48 12.10 2.21
N TYR A 136 -7.02 11.34 1.22
CA TYR A 136 -5.66 11.45 0.73
C TYR A 136 -5.59 12.59 -0.27
N ILE A 137 -4.52 13.38 -0.18
CA ILE A 137 -4.31 14.59 -0.98
C ILE A 137 -2.98 14.46 -1.71
N TYR A 138 -2.97 14.82 -2.99
CA TYR A 138 -1.73 14.90 -3.76
C TYR A 138 -0.79 15.91 -3.09
N TYR A 139 0.47 15.52 -2.91
CA TYR A 139 1.47 16.35 -2.27
C TYR A 139 2.58 16.75 -3.24
N CYS A 140 3.20 15.80 -3.94
CA CYS A 140 4.34 16.07 -4.81
C CYS A 140 4.61 14.90 -5.76
N ASP A 141 5.62 15.08 -6.60
CA ASP A 141 6.11 14.06 -7.52
C ASP A 141 7.42 13.46 -7.03
N LYS A 142 7.65 12.21 -7.40
CA LYS A 142 8.96 11.56 -7.29
C LYS A 142 9.70 11.64 -8.62
N SER A 143 11.02 11.48 -8.58
CA SER A 143 11.88 11.52 -9.78
C SER A 143 11.53 10.44 -10.82
N ASN A 144 10.90 9.34 -10.40
CA ASN A 144 10.45 8.25 -11.29
C ASN A 144 9.06 8.47 -11.88
N ASN A 145 8.52 9.70 -11.77
CA ASN A 145 7.18 10.10 -12.21
C ASN A 145 6.02 9.53 -11.37
N GLU A 146 6.30 8.87 -10.25
CA GLU A 146 5.22 8.54 -9.30
C GLU A 146 4.70 9.81 -8.62
N LYS A 147 3.43 9.79 -8.23
CA LYS A 147 2.80 10.84 -7.43
C LYS A 147 2.79 10.41 -5.97
N VAL A 148 2.98 11.37 -5.07
CA VAL A 148 2.92 11.16 -3.62
C VAL A 148 1.59 11.69 -3.10
N TYR A 149 0.82 10.82 -2.47
CA TYR A 149 -0.44 11.19 -1.81
C TYR A 149 -0.27 11.00 -0.31
N ILE A 150 -0.79 11.95 0.46
CA ILE A 150 -0.70 11.93 1.92
C ILE A 150 -2.07 12.04 2.56
N ASN A 151 -2.20 11.43 3.74
CA ASN A 151 -3.35 11.59 4.62
C ASN A 151 -2.84 11.91 6.02
N LYS A 152 -3.23 13.05 6.54
CA LYS A 152 -2.87 13.46 7.90
C LYS A 152 -3.88 12.90 8.88
N ILE A 153 -3.38 12.23 9.91
CA ILE A 153 -4.22 11.63 10.93
C ILE A 153 -4.76 12.74 11.84
N LYS A 154 -6.08 12.83 11.93
CA LYS A 154 -6.72 13.79 12.84
C LYS A 154 -6.79 13.14 14.23
N LYS A 155 -6.18 13.81 15.21
CA LYS A 155 -6.28 13.41 16.62
C LYS A 155 -7.35 14.28 17.29
N PHE A 156 -8.22 13.62 18.03
CA PHE A 156 -9.24 14.28 18.82
C PHE A 156 -8.87 14.26 20.30
#